data_fcc0ac04afaf152faa36e54bb7cee371
#
_entry.id   fcc0ac04afaf152faa36e54bb7cee371
#
_cell.length_a   1.000
_cell.length_b   1.000
_cell.length_c   1.000
_cell.angle_alpha   90.00
_cell.angle_beta   90.00
_cell.angle_gamma   90.00
#
_symmetry.space_group_name_H-M   'P 1'
#
loop_
_entity.id
_entity.type
_entity.pdbx_description
1 polymer ?
#
loop_
_entity_poly.entity_id
_entity_poly.type
_entity_poly.pdbx_seq_one_letter_code
_entity_poly.pdbx_strand_id
1 'polypeptide(L)'
;FGFLIGIPVLRLKGDYLAIVTLAFGEIIKNIINVLYVGIDSNGIHFSMKDQMSLGMEPGGKMIISGAMGITGTPRQSTFTIGVILILVTLFVVLNLINSRDGRAIMAIRDNRIAAESIGIDITKYKLKAFAISAALAGIGGVLYAHNLATLTALPKNFGYNMSIMFLVFV
;
A
#
# COMPACT_ATOMS: atom_id res chain seq x y z
N PHE A 1 -1.88 6.26 3.78
CA PHE A 1 -3.00 5.44 3.27
C PHE A 1 -3.37 4.35 4.28
N GLY A 2 -2.45 3.46 4.71
CA GLY A 2 -2.74 2.39 5.66
C GLY A 2 -3.40 2.87 6.95
N PHE A 3 -2.97 4.01 7.51
CA PHE A 3 -3.57 4.59 8.70
C PHE A 3 -4.99 5.12 8.43
N LEU A 4 -5.20 5.83 7.31
CA LEU A 4 -6.51 6.37 6.94
C LEU A 4 -7.56 5.27 6.69
N ILE A 5 -7.16 4.19 6.02
CA ILE A 5 -8.04 3.05 5.77
C ILE A 5 -8.21 2.20 7.03
N GLY A 6 -7.17 2.08 7.85
CA GLY A 6 -7.20 1.28 9.08
C GLY A 6 -8.21 1.75 10.10
N ILE A 7 -8.42 3.05 10.27
CA ILE A 7 -9.36 3.60 11.26
C ILE A 7 -10.80 3.08 11.06
N PRO A 8 -11.44 3.24 9.88
CA PRO A 8 -12.79 2.72 9.66
C PRO A 8 -12.84 1.19 9.59
N VAL A 9 -11.84 0.56 8.97
CA VAL A 9 -11.82 -0.87 8.68
C VAL A 9 -11.62 -1.71 9.95
N LEU A 10 -10.75 -1.31 10.87
CA LEU A 10 -10.47 -2.06 12.10
C LEU A 10 -11.60 -2.03 13.14
N ARG A 11 -12.62 -1.19 12.94
CA ARG A 11 -13.86 -1.20 13.75
C ARG A 11 -14.79 -2.36 13.36
N LEU A 12 -14.61 -2.90 12.16
CA LEU A 12 -15.39 -4.03 11.66
C LEU A 12 -14.83 -5.35 12.21
N LYS A 13 -15.73 -6.34 12.34
CA LYS A 13 -15.38 -7.66 12.89
C LYS A 13 -15.62 -8.75 11.84
N GLY A 14 -14.80 -9.81 11.88
CA GLY A 14 -14.99 -11.00 11.06
C GLY A 14 -14.93 -10.72 9.55
N ASP A 15 -15.83 -11.35 8.81
CA ASP A 15 -15.85 -11.35 7.34
C ASP A 15 -16.08 -9.97 6.73
N TYR A 16 -16.77 -9.07 7.43
CA TYR A 16 -16.96 -7.70 7.00
C TYR A 16 -15.63 -6.93 6.84
N LEU A 17 -14.64 -7.24 7.67
CA LEU A 17 -13.30 -6.68 7.56
C LEU A 17 -12.67 -7.03 6.20
N ALA A 18 -12.75 -8.31 5.81
CA ALA A 18 -12.19 -8.79 4.55
C ALA A 18 -12.89 -8.15 3.33
N ILE A 19 -14.23 -8.12 3.34
CA ILE A 19 -15.02 -7.53 2.25
C ILE A 19 -14.68 -6.05 2.07
N VAL A 20 -14.60 -5.29 3.16
CA VAL A 20 -14.34 -3.85 3.10
C VAL A 20 -12.90 -3.55 2.67
N THR A 21 -11.91 -4.35 3.09
CA THR A 21 -10.52 -4.18 2.63
C THR A 21 -10.38 -4.46 1.14
N LEU A 22 -11.07 -5.48 0.60
CA LEU A 22 -11.12 -5.75 -0.84
C LEU A 22 -11.78 -4.60 -1.60
N ALA A 23 -12.91 -4.09 -1.09
CA ALA A 23 -13.61 -2.96 -1.70
C ALA A 23 -12.72 -1.71 -1.76
N PHE A 24 -11.99 -1.38 -0.69
CA PHE A 24 -11.02 -0.28 -0.70
C PHE A 24 -9.91 -0.48 -1.71
N GLY A 25 -9.40 -1.70 -1.86
CA GLY A 25 -8.41 -2.03 -2.88
C GLY A 25 -8.91 -1.75 -4.31
N GLU A 26 -10.14 -2.17 -4.62
CA GLU A 26 -10.78 -1.90 -5.91
C GLU A 26 -11.09 -0.42 -6.13
N ILE A 27 -11.54 0.30 -5.09
CA ILE A 27 -11.75 1.75 -5.17
C ILE A 27 -10.44 2.48 -5.51
N ILE A 28 -9.34 2.17 -4.82
CA ILE A 28 -8.03 2.78 -5.07
C ILE A 28 -7.56 2.48 -6.49
N LYS A 29 -7.68 1.23 -6.94
CA LYS A 29 -7.35 0.83 -8.31
C LYS A 29 -8.13 1.64 -9.35
N ASN A 30 -9.45 1.78 -9.15
CA ASN A 30 -10.30 2.53 -10.07
C ASN A 30 -10.01 4.03 -10.05
N ILE A 31 -9.68 4.60 -8.90
CA ILE A 31 -9.22 6.01 -8.81
C ILE A 31 -7.94 6.20 -9.62
N ILE A 32 -6.96 5.29 -9.48
CA ILE A 32 -5.69 5.38 -10.23
C ILE A 32 -5.93 5.27 -11.74
N ASN A 33 -6.88 4.44 -12.18
CA ASN A 33 -7.23 4.28 -13.59
C ASN A 33 -7.86 5.52 -14.23
N VAL A 34 -8.47 6.40 -13.44
CA VAL A 34 -9.11 7.63 -13.93
C VAL A 34 -8.24 8.87 -13.66
N LEU A 35 -7.21 8.72 -12.82
CA LEU A 35 -6.39 9.83 -12.38
C LEU A 35 -5.28 10.13 -13.41
N TYR A 36 -5.22 11.36 -13.85
CA TYR A 36 -4.13 11.91 -14.65
C TYR A 36 -3.33 12.88 -13.79
N VAL A 37 -2.03 12.65 -13.67
CA VAL A 37 -1.11 13.51 -12.92
C VAL A 37 0.08 13.83 -13.78
N GLY A 38 0.33 15.12 -13.97
CA GLY A 38 1.51 15.62 -14.66
C GLY A 38 2.26 16.65 -13.83
N ILE A 39 3.55 16.78 -14.07
CA ILE A 39 4.41 17.83 -13.51
C ILE A 39 4.92 18.68 -14.66
N ASP A 40 4.74 19.99 -14.48
CA ASP A 40 5.24 21.02 -15.38
C ASP A 40 6.04 22.08 -14.60
N SER A 41 6.65 23.05 -15.30
CA SER A 41 7.34 24.19 -14.68
C SER A 41 6.48 24.98 -13.70
N ASN A 42 5.16 24.97 -13.88
CA ASN A 42 4.16 25.66 -13.05
C ASN A 42 3.67 24.83 -11.83
N GLY A 43 4.07 23.57 -11.73
CA GLY A 43 3.71 22.71 -10.59
C GLY A 43 3.07 21.37 -10.96
N ILE A 44 2.27 20.82 -10.04
CA ILE A 44 1.60 19.54 -10.22
C ILE A 44 0.18 19.79 -10.71
N HIS A 45 -0.15 19.22 -11.85
CA HIS A 45 -1.48 19.27 -12.44
C HIS A 45 -2.22 17.95 -12.22
N PHE A 46 -3.50 18.05 -11.80
CA PHE A 46 -4.38 16.92 -11.58
C PHE A 46 -5.60 17.00 -12.48
N SER A 47 -5.94 15.91 -13.15
CA SER A 47 -7.21 15.79 -13.88
C SER A 47 -7.79 14.39 -13.71
N MET A 48 -9.13 14.29 -13.69
CA MET A 48 -9.87 13.02 -13.67
C MET A 48 -10.65 12.80 -14.98
N LYS A 49 -10.42 13.62 -15.99
CA LYS A 49 -11.15 13.55 -17.27
C LYS A 49 -10.27 12.99 -18.37
N ASP A 50 -9.32 13.82 -18.83
CA ASP A 50 -8.48 13.54 -19.97
C ASP A 50 -7.09 14.15 -19.81
N GLN A 51 -6.14 13.63 -20.58
CA GLN A 51 -4.79 14.17 -20.65
C GLN A 51 -4.76 15.63 -21.14
N MET A 52 -5.65 16.00 -22.06
CA MET A 52 -5.76 17.38 -22.58
C MET A 52 -6.26 18.37 -21.54
N SER A 53 -7.07 17.92 -20.59
CA SER A 53 -7.62 18.77 -19.53
C SER A 53 -6.60 19.15 -18.44
N LEU A 54 -5.39 18.58 -18.47
CA LEU A 54 -4.28 18.95 -17.58
C LEU A 54 -3.71 20.33 -17.90
N GLY A 55 -3.90 20.86 -19.14
CA GLY A 55 -3.40 22.19 -19.52
C GLY A 55 -1.88 22.34 -19.39
N MET A 56 -1.12 21.26 -19.55
CA MET A 56 0.34 21.27 -19.43
C MET A 56 1.01 21.97 -20.59
N GLU A 57 2.10 22.68 -20.33
CA GLU A 57 2.98 23.24 -21.36
C GLU A 57 3.70 22.14 -22.18
N PRO A 58 4.10 22.44 -23.42
CA PRO A 58 4.91 21.54 -24.25
C PRO A 58 6.23 21.23 -23.54
N GLY A 59 6.39 20.01 -23.02
CA GLY A 59 7.56 19.57 -22.24
C GLY A 59 7.24 19.04 -20.83
N GLY A 60 6.02 19.17 -20.35
CA GLY A 60 5.58 18.58 -19.07
C GLY A 60 5.69 17.07 -19.06
N LYS A 61 6.09 16.50 -17.92
CA LYS A 61 6.25 15.06 -17.73
C LYS A 61 5.00 14.47 -17.09
N MET A 62 4.38 13.51 -17.77
CA MET A 62 3.28 12.72 -17.20
C MET A 62 3.83 11.72 -16.19
N ILE A 63 3.21 11.65 -15.01
CA ILE A 63 3.53 10.67 -13.96
C ILE A 63 2.51 9.53 -13.98
N ILE A 64 1.23 9.87 -13.98
CA ILE A 64 0.12 8.92 -14.05
C ILE A 64 -0.73 9.27 -15.24
N SER A 65 -0.94 8.29 -16.12
CA SER A 65 -1.69 8.44 -17.39
C SER A 65 -2.99 7.64 -17.36
N GLY A 66 -3.76 7.73 -16.29
CA GLY A 66 -5.03 7.01 -16.15
C GLY A 66 -4.87 5.51 -16.41
N ALA A 67 -5.62 4.95 -17.35
CA ALA A 67 -5.61 3.52 -17.70
C ALA A 67 -4.25 3.01 -18.21
N MET A 68 -3.37 3.87 -18.74
CA MET A 68 -2.00 3.50 -19.11
C MET A 68 -1.08 3.39 -17.88
N GLY A 69 -1.53 3.85 -16.72
CA GLY A 69 -0.82 3.78 -15.46
C GLY A 69 0.40 4.69 -15.39
N ILE A 70 1.42 4.24 -14.69
CA ILE A 70 2.71 4.93 -14.55
C ILE A 70 3.64 4.41 -15.65
N THR A 71 4.08 5.30 -16.53
CA THR A 71 4.96 4.97 -17.66
C THR A 71 6.30 5.69 -17.53
N GLY A 72 7.37 5.04 -18.01
CA GLY A 72 8.69 5.68 -18.06
C GLY A 72 9.41 5.79 -16.74
N THR A 73 9.09 4.93 -15.76
CA THR A 73 9.87 4.80 -14.52
C THR A 73 11.27 4.28 -14.85
N PRO A 74 12.34 4.95 -14.39
CA PRO A 74 13.69 4.44 -14.61
C PRO A 74 13.86 3.10 -13.89
N ARG A 75 14.42 2.11 -14.60
CA ARG A 75 14.74 0.80 -14.03
C ARG A 75 15.96 0.92 -13.10
N GLN A 76 15.72 1.25 -11.86
CA GLN A 76 16.77 1.39 -10.85
C GLN A 76 16.75 0.27 -9.81
N SER A 77 15.83 -0.69 -9.91
CA SER A 77 15.79 -1.82 -8.99
C SER A 77 16.92 -2.78 -9.32
N THR A 78 18.01 -2.66 -8.57
CA THR A 78 19.17 -3.58 -8.62
C THR A 78 18.96 -4.67 -7.56
N PHE A 79 19.47 -5.87 -7.83
CA PHE A 79 19.44 -6.97 -6.86
C PHE A 79 19.98 -6.56 -5.47
N THR A 80 21.04 -5.76 -5.44
CA THR A 80 21.64 -5.23 -4.21
C THR A 80 20.64 -4.39 -3.39
N ILE A 81 19.86 -3.51 -4.04
CA ILE A 81 18.83 -2.71 -3.38
C ILE A 81 17.74 -3.62 -2.80
N GLY A 82 17.34 -4.65 -3.54
CA GLY A 82 16.39 -5.65 -3.07
C GLY A 82 16.86 -6.36 -1.80
N VAL A 83 18.11 -6.83 -1.78
CA VAL A 83 18.70 -7.50 -0.60
C VAL A 83 18.78 -6.56 0.60
N ILE A 84 19.23 -5.32 0.40
CA ILE A 84 19.29 -4.31 1.48
C ILE A 84 17.89 -4.06 2.07
N LEU A 85 16.86 -3.91 1.24
CA LEU A 85 15.49 -3.69 1.70
C LEU A 85 14.91 -4.91 2.44
N ILE A 86 15.25 -6.13 2.03
CA ILE A 86 14.88 -7.34 2.78
C ILE A 86 15.52 -7.32 4.17
N LEU A 87 16.82 -7.01 4.27
CA LEU A 87 17.50 -6.93 5.56
C LEU A 87 16.92 -5.84 6.46
N VAL A 88 16.62 -4.66 5.91
CA VAL A 88 15.93 -3.58 6.64
C VAL A 88 14.55 -4.02 7.12
N THR A 89 13.78 -4.69 6.27
CA THR A 89 12.46 -5.21 6.63
C THR A 89 12.55 -6.24 7.77
N LEU A 90 13.49 -7.19 7.68
CA LEU A 90 13.74 -8.17 8.74
C LEU A 90 14.15 -7.49 10.04
N PHE A 91 15.05 -6.51 9.98
CA PHE A 91 15.46 -5.74 11.15
C PHE A 91 14.28 -5.02 11.82
N VAL A 92 13.44 -4.35 11.05
CA VAL A 92 12.25 -3.67 11.56
C VAL A 92 11.27 -4.65 12.19
N VAL A 93 10.98 -5.76 11.52
CA VAL A 93 10.02 -6.77 12.00
C VAL A 93 10.53 -7.46 13.27
N LEU A 94 11.80 -7.87 13.31
CA LEU A 94 12.38 -8.52 14.49
C LEU A 94 12.43 -7.57 15.70
N ASN A 95 12.79 -6.31 15.49
CA ASN A 95 12.73 -5.31 16.56
C ASN A 95 11.30 -5.04 17.03
N LEU A 96 10.33 -5.02 16.10
CA LEU A 96 8.93 -4.87 16.46
C LEU A 96 8.44 -6.04 17.33
N ILE A 97 8.73 -7.28 16.96
CA ILE A 97 8.32 -8.49 17.69
C ILE A 97 8.89 -8.46 19.12
N ASN A 98 10.14 -8.07 19.28
CA ASN A 98 10.82 -8.01 20.58
C ASN A 98 10.46 -6.76 21.41
N SER A 99 9.73 -5.80 20.83
CA SER A 99 9.31 -4.57 21.51
C SER A 99 8.15 -4.78 22.46
N ARG A 100 7.84 -3.75 23.27
CA ARG A 100 6.62 -3.72 24.11
C ARG A 100 5.36 -3.77 23.26
N ASP A 101 5.34 -3.06 22.14
CA ASP A 101 4.21 -3.03 21.21
C ASP A 101 4.01 -4.41 20.55
N GLY A 102 5.10 -5.08 20.17
CA GLY A 102 5.04 -6.44 19.60
C GLY A 102 4.46 -7.46 20.57
N ARG A 103 4.87 -7.42 21.84
CA ARG A 103 4.30 -8.31 22.88
C ARG A 103 2.81 -8.07 23.10
N ALA A 104 2.36 -6.80 23.08
CA ALA A 104 0.94 -6.47 23.16
C ALA A 104 0.16 -6.99 21.93
N ILE A 105 0.72 -6.87 20.73
CA ILE A 105 0.12 -7.39 19.49
C ILE A 105 0.01 -8.93 19.56
N MET A 106 1.04 -9.64 20.06
CA MET A 106 1.02 -11.08 20.22
C MET A 106 -0.02 -11.50 21.27
N ALA A 107 -0.12 -10.81 22.42
CA ALA A 107 -1.14 -11.07 23.42
C ALA A 107 -2.57 -10.93 22.88
N ILE A 108 -2.82 -9.93 22.03
CA ILE A 108 -4.12 -9.74 21.35
C ILE A 108 -4.40 -10.88 20.37
N ARG A 109 -3.38 -11.40 19.68
CA ARG A 109 -3.51 -12.53 18.76
C ARG A 109 -3.89 -13.81 19.53
N ASP A 110 -3.21 -14.07 20.65
CA ASP A 110 -3.37 -15.30 21.40
C ASP A 110 -4.71 -15.33 22.17
N ASN A 111 -5.06 -14.25 22.86
CA ASN A 111 -6.39 -14.12 23.49
C ASN A 111 -6.80 -12.65 23.61
N ARG A 112 -7.74 -12.25 22.77
CA ARG A 112 -8.25 -10.89 22.73
C ARG A 112 -8.92 -10.46 24.04
N ILE A 113 -9.74 -11.34 24.64
CA ILE A 113 -10.50 -11.02 25.86
C ILE A 113 -9.55 -10.85 27.04
N ALA A 114 -8.56 -11.73 27.18
CA ALA A 114 -7.55 -11.63 28.21
C ALA A 114 -6.69 -10.36 28.06
N ALA A 115 -6.31 -10.01 26.83
CA ALA A 115 -5.56 -8.78 26.58
C ALA A 115 -6.36 -7.53 26.96
N GLU A 116 -7.66 -7.49 26.66
CA GLU A 116 -8.55 -6.39 27.02
C GLU A 116 -8.72 -6.26 28.53
N SER A 117 -8.83 -7.38 29.26
CA SER A 117 -9.00 -7.41 30.72
C SER A 117 -7.80 -6.86 31.48
N ILE A 118 -6.58 -6.94 30.93
CA ILE A 118 -5.37 -6.34 31.49
C ILE A 118 -5.10 -4.92 31.00
N GLY A 119 -6.07 -4.29 30.30
CA GLY A 119 -6.03 -2.89 29.90
C GLY A 119 -5.32 -2.60 28.58
N ILE A 120 -5.07 -3.61 27.72
CA ILE A 120 -4.50 -3.40 26.41
C ILE A 120 -5.56 -2.86 25.45
N ASP A 121 -5.31 -1.68 24.86
CA ASP A 121 -6.18 -1.07 23.84
C ASP A 121 -6.00 -1.81 22.50
N ILE A 122 -6.93 -2.73 22.22
CA ILE A 122 -6.90 -3.60 21.04
C ILE A 122 -6.89 -2.79 19.75
N THR A 123 -7.71 -1.73 19.65
CA THR A 123 -7.84 -0.93 18.44
C THR A 123 -6.54 -0.21 18.12
N LYS A 124 -5.91 0.38 19.12
CA LYS A 124 -4.64 1.11 18.98
C LYS A 124 -3.50 0.20 18.49
N TYR A 125 -3.35 -0.98 19.10
CA TYR A 125 -2.28 -1.90 18.72
C TYR A 125 -2.52 -2.56 17.37
N LYS A 126 -3.76 -2.90 17.03
CA LYS A 126 -4.11 -3.36 15.67
C LYS A 126 -3.83 -2.30 14.63
N LEU A 127 -4.17 -1.04 14.90
CA LEU A 127 -3.91 0.06 13.97
C LEU A 127 -2.40 0.28 13.76
N LYS A 128 -1.59 0.19 14.81
CA LYS A 128 -0.13 0.24 14.71
C LYS A 128 0.41 -0.89 13.82
N ALA A 129 0.00 -2.14 14.08
CA ALA A 129 0.43 -3.28 13.29
C ALA A 129 0.05 -3.13 11.81
N PHE A 130 -1.18 -2.70 11.55
CA PHE A 130 -1.69 -2.47 10.20
C PHE A 130 -0.92 -1.35 9.48
N ALA A 131 -0.63 -0.24 10.17
CA ALA A 131 0.12 0.88 9.60
C ALA A 131 1.57 0.48 9.24
N ILE A 132 2.25 -0.27 10.11
CA ILE A 132 3.61 -0.77 9.85
C ILE A 132 3.61 -1.74 8.66
N SER A 133 2.67 -2.69 8.63
CA SER A 133 2.52 -3.62 7.51
C SER A 133 2.26 -2.90 6.19
N ALA A 134 1.37 -1.90 6.19
CA ALA A 134 1.10 -1.09 5.00
C ALA A 134 2.32 -0.29 4.53
N ALA A 135 3.14 0.23 5.46
CA ALA A 135 4.37 0.94 5.11
C ALA A 135 5.39 -0.01 4.45
N LEU A 136 5.58 -1.21 5.00
CA LEU A 136 6.47 -2.23 4.43
C LEU A 136 5.98 -2.71 3.05
N ALA A 137 4.67 -2.92 2.90
CA ALA A 137 4.06 -3.24 1.60
C ALA A 137 4.26 -2.12 0.58
N GLY A 138 4.20 -0.85 1.01
CA GLY A 138 4.49 0.31 0.16
C GLY A 138 5.93 0.31 -0.38
N ILE A 139 6.90 -0.04 0.46
CA ILE A 139 8.32 -0.18 0.04
C ILE A 139 8.45 -1.28 -1.01
N GLY A 140 7.82 -2.44 -0.79
CA GLY A 140 7.78 -3.53 -1.78
C GLY A 140 7.14 -3.10 -3.10
N GLY A 141 6.05 -2.31 -3.04
CA GLY A 141 5.39 -1.74 -4.22
C GLY A 141 6.28 -0.81 -5.04
N VAL A 142 7.10 0.02 -4.38
CA VAL A 142 8.07 0.90 -5.06
C VAL A 142 9.13 0.08 -5.79
N LEU A 143 9.69 -0.96 -5.16
CA LEU A 143 10.63 -1.88 -5.82
C LEU A 143 10.02 -2.54 -7.04
N TYR A 144 8.78 -3.01 -6.92
CA TYR A 144 8.06 -3.64 -8.00
C TYR A 144 7.84 -2.69 -9.18
N ALA A 145 7.46 -1.43 -8.90
CA ALA A 145 7.28 -0.40 -9.91
C ALA A 145 8.58 -0.08 -10.68
N HIS A 146 9.71 0.01 -9.98
CA HIS A 146 11.03 0.25 -10.59
C HIS A 146 11.56 -0.94 -11.39
N ASN A 147 11.06 -2.15 -11.14
CA ASN A 147 11.42 -3.34 -11.91
C ASN A 147 10.68 -3.39 -13.26
N LEU A 148 9.39 -3.05 -13.29
CA LEU A 148 8.54 -3.19 -14.47
C LEU A 148 8.65 -2.04 -15.47
N ALA A 149 9.18 -0.86 -15.09
CA ALA A 149 9.25 0.37 -15.88
C ALA A 149 7.90 0.93 -16.39
N THR A 150 6.86 0.10 -16.45
CA THR A 150 5.48 0.45 -16.79
C THR A 150 4.54 -0.33 -15.89
N LEU A 151 3.77 0.38 -15.08
CA LEU A 151 2.83 -0.22 -14.13
C LEU A 151 1.42 0.20 -14.53
N THR A 152 0.68 -0.72 -15.14
CA THR A 152 -0.73 -0.52 -15.49
C THR A 152 -1.64 -1.11 -14.41
N ALA A 153 -2.70 -0.39 -14.04
CA ALA A 153 -3.67 -0.86 -13.04
C ALA A 153 -4.68 -1.86 -13.63
N LEU A 154 -4.20 -2.78 -14.48
CA LEU A 154 -5.00 -3.87 -15.04
C LEU A 154 -5.17 -4.99 -14.02
N PRO A 155 -6.32 -5.70 -14.01
CA PRO A 155 -6.57 -6.80 -13.07
C PRO A 155 -5.53 -7.92 -13.12
N LYS A 156 -4.85 -8.09 -14.25
CA LYS A 156 -3.80 -9.11 -14.45
C LYS A 156 -2.48 -8.76 -13.75
N ASN A 157 -2.14 -7.47 -13.68
CA ASN A 157 -0.85 -7.01 -13.18
C ASN A 157 -0.96 -6.32 -11.82
N PHE A 158 -2.15 -5.83 -11.48
CA PHE A 158 -2.38 -5.05 -10.28
C PHE A 158 -3.83 -5.22 -9.81
N GLY A 159 -4.04 -5.69 -8.59
CA GLY A 159 -5.37 -5.84 -8.04
C GLY A 159 -5.47 -7.01 -7.04
N TYR A 160 -6.68 -7.30 -6.60
CA TYR A 160 -6.95 -8.32 -5.58
C TYR A 160 -6.51 -9.74 -6.01
N ASN A 161 -6.54 -10.06 -7.31
CA ASN A 161 -6.11 -11.35 -7.82
C ASN A 161 -4.64 -11.65 -7.49
N MET A 162 -3.76 -10.65 -7.68
CA MET A 162 -2.35 -10.78 -7.30
C MET A 162 -2.18 -10.93 -5.79
N SER A 163 -2.92 -10.15 -5.00
CA SER A 163 -2.86 -10.23 -3.53
C SER A 163 -3.33 -11.59 -3.02
N ILE A 164 -4.40 -12.16 -3.59
CA ILE A 164 -4.88 -13.49 -3.25
C ILE A 164 -3.88 -14.56 -3.69
N MET A 165 -3.28 -14.43 -4.88
CA MET A 165 -2.25 -15.36 -5.35
C MET A 165 -1.07 -15.42 -4.38
N PHE A 166 -0.56 -14.28 -3.91
CA PHE A 166 0.49 -14.26 -2.90
C PHE A 166 0.04 -14.87 -1.56
N LEU A 167 -1.20 -14.63 -1.14
CA LEU A 167 -1.75 -15.21 0.09
C LEU A 167 -1.82 -16.74 0.04
N VAL A 168 -2.10 -17.31 -1.13
CA VAL A 168 -2.18 -18.76 -1.31
C VAL A 168 -0.81 -19.43 -1.25
N PHE A 169 0.27 -18.70 -1.61
CA PHE A 169 1.64 -19.23 -1.57
C PHE A 169 2.33 -19.10 -0.20
N VAL A 170 1.76 -18.35 0.74
CA VAL A 170 2.25 -18.18 2.11
C VAL A 170 1.56 -19.14 3.08
#